data_a53989662867ada08d88c42daa28a8d7
#
_entry.id   a53989662867ada08d88c42daa28a8d7
#
_cell.length_a   1.000
_cell.length_b   1.000
_cell.length_c   1.000
_cell.angle_alpha   90.00
_cell.angle_beta   90.00
_cell.angle_gamma   90.00
#
_symmetry.space_group_name_H-M   'P 1'
#
loop_
_entity.id
_entity.type
_entity.pdbx_description
1 polymer ?
#
loop_
_entity_poly.entity_id
_entity_poly.type
_entity_poly.pdbx_seq_one_letter_code
_entity_poly.pdbx_strand_id
1 'polypeptide(L)'
;MYTFLASRLLATIPVLLIVAVLVFLMLRLTPGDPAAILAGDAASTEQIARIRTELGLDRPIVVQFGIWVGNMLSGDLGESFYYKMKVAKLIGQRLEPTLALATLTIVFAVLVSVPLGVIAAWRFGGWFDRALMGFSVLGFSVPVFVLAYILIYLVSLKMGLLPVQGYQRIGDGFWPFLRHLILPSVTLSVIYIALIARVTRASVLEALGEDYIRTARAKGLPEFRVLVRHGLANAAVPIVTVIGIGIALLIGGVVVTESVYAIPGLGRLTVDAVLARDFPTIQGVILFFSFAYVLLNLLIDLSYVFLDPRIRY
;
A
#
# COMPACT_ATOMS: atom_id res chain seq x y z
N MET A 1 -25.14 -12.76 3.10
CA MET A 1 -24.42 -11.49 2.89
C MET A 1 -24.24 -10.69 4.18
N TYR A 2 -25.30 -10.36 4.94
CA TYR A 2 -25.16 -9.59 6.20
C TYR A 2 -24.37 -10.34 7.28
N THR A 3 -24.60 -11.63 7.46
CA THR A 3 -23.86 -12.49 8.39
C THR A 3 -22.37 -12.59 8.06
N PHE A 4 -22.03 -12.71 6.78
CA PHE A 4 -20.65 -12.70 6.30
C PHE A 4 -19.97 -11.34 6.57
N LEU A 5 -20.63 -10.23 6.23
CA LEU A 5 -20.10 -8.90 6.49
C LEU A 5 -19.90 -8.65 7.98
N ALA A 6 -20.88 -9.04 8.81
CA ALA A 6 -20.77 -8.90 10.26
C ALA A 6 -19.64 -9.76 10.84
N SER A 7 -19.48 -11.02 10.40
CA SER A 7 -18.40 -11.87 10.86
C SER A 7 -17.01 -11.34 10.47
N ARG A 8 -16.88 -10.78 9.27
CA ARG A 8 -15.63 -10.14 8.81
C ARG A 8 -15.32 -8.88 9.60
N LEU A 9 -16.30 -8.01 9.83
CA LEU A 9 -16.13 -6.81 10.67
C LEU A 9 -15.77 -7.19 12.11
N LEU A 10 -16.40 -8.20 12.69
CA LEU A 10 -16.05 -8.67 14.03
C LEU A 10 -14.62 -9.26 14.08
N ALA A 11 -14.19 -9.96 13.03
CA ALA A 11 -12.85 -10.51 12.94
C ALA A 11 -11.75 -9.42 12.81
N THR A 12 -12.08 -8.21 12.38
CA THR A 12 -11.12 -7.10 12.30
C THR A 12 -10.83 -6.47 13.66
N ILE A 13 -11.78 -6.53 14.62
CA ILE A 13 -11.64 -5.92 15.95
C ILE A 13 -10.43 -6.47 16.71
N PRO A 14 -10.23 -7.79 16.85
CA PRO A 14 -9.03 -8.33 17.51
C PRO A 14 -7.73 -7.88 16.85
N VAL A 15 -7.69 -7.81 15.52
CA VAL A 15 -6.50 -7.38 14.78
C VAL A 15 -6.17 -5.93 15.10
N LEU A 16 -7.17 -5.02 15.04
CA LEU A 16 -6.97 -3.61 15.38
C LEU A 16 -6.59 -3.42 16.86
N LEU A 17 -7.15 -4.24 17.76
CA LEU A 17 -6.79 -4.21 19.17
C LEU A 17 -5.33 -4.63 19.40
N ILE A 18 -4.88 -5.71 18.76
CA ILE A 18 -3.48 -6.15 18.84
C ILE A 18 -2.55 -5.06 18.31
N VAL A 19 -2.86 -4.47 17.17
CA VAL A 19 -2.08 -3.37 16.60
C VAL A 19 -2.06 -2.18 17.56
N ALA A 20 -3.21 -1.79 18.12
CA ALA A 20 -3.29 -0.71 19.10
C ALA A 20 -2.40 -0.97 20.33
N VAL A 21 -2.42 -2.18 20.88
CA VAL A 21 -1.55 -2.58 22.00
C VAL A 21 -0.08 -2.49 21.60
N LEU A 22 0.31 -3.04 20.46
CA LEU A 22 1.70 -3.02 19.99
C LEU A 22 2.20 -1.59 19.76
N VAL A 23 1.40 -0.75 19.08
CA VAL A 23 1.74 0.64 18.81
C VAL A 23 1.84 1.45 20.10
N PHE A 24 0.94 1.23 21.07
CA PHE A 24 1.00 1.85 22.37
C PHE A 24 2.24 1.43 23.16
N LEU A 25 2.59 0.14 23.14
CA LEU A 25 3.76 -0.38 23.85
C LEU A 25 5.08 0.07 23.19
N MET A 26 5.09 0.30 21.89
CA MET A 26 6.29 0.72 21.15
C MET A 26 6.95 1.96 21.78
N LEU A 27 6.17 2.97 22.17
CA LEU A 27 6.68 4.16 22.85
C LEU A 27 7.33 3.84 24.21
N ARG A 28 6.82 2.83 24.91
CA ARG A 28 7.22 2.49 26.29
C ARG A 28 8.37 1.49 26.35
N LEU A 29 8.52 0.69 25.28
CA LEU A 29 9.62 -0.26 25.14
C LEU A 29 10.85 0.35 24.46
N THR A 30 10.69 1.53 23.84
CA THR A 30 11.81 2.25 23.23
C THR A 30 12.74 2.80 24.33
N PRO A 31 14.05 2.57 24.26
CA PRO A 31 15.00 3.14 25.20
C PRO A 31 14.93 4.67 25.22
N GLY A 32 14.76 5.25 26.39
CA GLY A 32 14.63 6.69 26.62
C GLY A 32 13.29 7.06 27.25
N ASP A 33 13.31 8.14 28.02
CA ASP A 33 12.09 8.71 28.62
C ASP A 33 11.43 9.66 27.60
N PRO A 34 10.18 9.41 27.15
CA PRO A 34 9.48 10.32 26.26
C PRO A 34 9.38 11.76 26.77
N ALA A 35 9.27 11.94 28.09
CA ALA A 35 9.26 13.26 28.70
C ALA A 35 10.62 13.97 28.59
N ALA A 36 11.72 13.22 28.72
CA ALA A 36 13.07 13.77 28.54
C ALA A 36 13.34 14.14 27.07
N ILE A 37 12.89 13.31 26.13
CA ILE A 37 13.03 13.58 24.68
C ILE A 37 12.28 14.87 24.31
N LEU A 38 11.08 15.09 24.84
CA LEU A 38 10.29 16.30 24.63
C LEU A 38 10.87 17.54 25.28
N ALA A 39 11.43 17.36 26.47
CA ALA A 39 12.03 18.44 27.22
C ALA A 39 13.33 18.96 26.57
N GLY A 40 14.02 18.09 25.83
CA GLY A 40 15.31 18.38 25.18
C GLY A 40 16.52 18.26 26.14
N ASP A 41 17.71 18.25 25.58
CA ASP A 41 18.95 17.96 26.31
C ASP A 41 19.33 18.98 27.41
N ALA A 42 18.74 20.20 27.36
CA ALA A 42 18.99 21.27 28.33
C ALA A 42 17.93 21.37 29.43
N ALA A 43 16.96 20.45 29.48
CA ALA A 43 15.85 20.55 30.42
C ALA A 43 16.23 20.13 31.83
N SER A 44 15.69 20.87 32.84
CA SER A 44 15.83 20.48 34.23
C SER A 44 14.99 19.25 34.59
N THR A 45 15.38 18.54 35.67
CA THR A 45 14.61 17.40 36.17
C THR A 45 13.17 17.78 36.56
N GLU A 46 12.95 19.02 36.98
CA GLU A 46 11.60 19.52 37.26
C GLU A 46 10.75 19.74 36.04
N GLN A 47 11.35 20.21 34.93
CA GLN A 47 10.66 20.34 33.64
C GLN A 47 10.28 18.98 33.08
N ILE A 48 11.17 17.99 33.14
CA ILE A 48 10.89 16.64 32.73
C ILE A 48 9.75 16.02 33.54
N ALA A 49 9.75 16.23 34.88
CA ALA A 49 8.70 15.75 35.76
C ALA A 49 7.32 16.37 35.44
N ARG A 50 7.26 17.67 35.12
CA ARG A 50 6.03 18.34 34.67
C ARG A 50 5.50 17.75 33.37
N ILE A 51 6.34 17.62 32.36
CA ILE A 51 5.96 17.01 31.05
C ILE A 51 5.48 15.56 31.25
N ARG A 52 6.12 14.81 32.14
CA ARG A 52 5.72 13.42 32.45
C ARG A 52 4.29 13.40 33.04
N THR A 53 3.96 14.30 33.93
CA THR A 53 2.61 14.41 34.51
C THR A 53 1.59 14.90 33.50
N GLU A 54 1.93 15.89 32.68
CA GLU A 54 1.07 16.40 31.60
C GLU A 54 0.74 15.31 30.55
N LEU A 55 1.70 14.47 30.24
CA LEU A 55 1.50 13.31 29.35
C LEU A 55 0.83 12.12 30.06
N GLY A 56 0.61 12.20 31.38
CA GLY A 56 0.02 11.13 32.18
C GLY A 56 0.90 9.86 32.25
N LEU A 57 2.21 10.00 32.06
CA LEU A 57 3.16 8.87 32.10
C LEU A 57 3.44 8.37 33.53
N ASP A 58 2.99 9.08 34.53
CA ASP A 58 3.02 8.73 35.95
C ASP A 58 1.88 7.77 36.37
N ARG A 59 0.86 7.58 35.50
CA ARG A 59 -0.29 6.73 35.77
C ARG A 59 0.02 5.25 35.50
N PRO A 60 -0.74 4.29 36.07
CA PRO A 60 -0.64 2.89 35.71
C PRO A 60 -0.83 2.68 34.19
N ILE A 61 -0.04 1.77 33.59
CA ILE A 61 0.00 1.55 32.14
C ILE A 61 -1.37 1.23 31.50
N VAL A 62 -2.22 0.52 32.25
CA VAL A 62 -3.60 0.18 31.81
C VAL A 62 -4.45 1.45 31.71
N VAL A 63 -4.30 2.39 32.64
CA VAL A 63 -5.03 3.68 32.64
C VAL A 63 -4.54 4.53 31.47
N GLN A 64 -3.21 4.59 31.25
CA GLN A 64 -2.63 5.28 30.10
C GLN A 64 -3.17 4.72 28.78
N PHE A 65 -3.24 3.39 28.65
CA PHE A 65 -3.79 2.73 27.46
C PHE A 65 -5.27 3.10 27.25
N GLY A 66 -6.08 3.05 28.30
CA GLY A 66 -7.50 3.42 28.23
C GLY A 66 -7.72 4.86 27.78
N ILE A 67 -6.95 5.83 28.32
CA ILE A 67 -7.00 7.23 27.91
C ILE A 67 -6.58 7.39 26.46
N TRP A 68 -5.47 6.74 26.06
CA TRP A 68 -4.96 6.82 24.70
C TRP A 68 -5.95 6.25 23.67
N VAL A 69 -6.56 5.08 23.95
CA VAL A 69 -7.60 4.50 23.09
C VAL A 69 -8.83 5.42 23.05
N GLY A 70 -9.25 6.00 24.18
CA GLY A 70 -10.37 6.95 24.23
C GLY A 70 -10.14 8.17 23.34
N ASN A 71 -8.95 8.77 23.40
CA ASN A 71 -8.55 9.89 22.56
C ASN A 71 -8.53 9.48 21.07
N MET A 72 -7.95 8.32 20.75
CA MET A 72 -7.91 7.78 19.39
C MET A 72 -9.33 7.60 18.82
N LEU A 73 -10.25 7.03 19.59
CA LEU A 73 -11.65 6.84 19.17
C LEU A 73 -12.42 8.15 18.99
N SER A 74 -12.01 9.22 19.69
CA SER A 74 -12.55 10.57 19.48
C SER A 74 -11.89 11.33 18.32
N GLY A 75 -10.93 10.71 17.62
CA GLY A 75 -10.20 11.32 16.50
C GLY A 75 -9.00 12.15 16.91
N ASP A 76 -8.66 12.19 18.21
CA ASP A 76 -7.46 12.86 18.71
C ASP A 76 -6.28 11.87 18.73
N LEU A 77 -5.41 12.00 17.73
CA LEU A 77 -4.17 11.21 17.60
C LEU A 77 -2.97 11.88 18.31
N GLY A 78 -3.21 12.94 19.07
CA GLY A 78 -2.19 13.72 19.73
C GLY A 78 -1.54 14.79 18.85
N GLU A 79 -0.47 15.40 19.39
CA GLU A 79 0.30 16.45 18.71
C GLU A 79 1.70 15.94 18.40
N SER A 80 2.16 16.21 17.17
CA SER A 80 3.51 15.92 16.71
C SER A 80 4.53 16.71 17.52
N PHE A 81 5.53 16.02 18.04
CA PHE A 81 6.62 16.65 18.77
C PHE A 81 7.56 17.45 17.87
N TYR A 82 7.71 17.00 16.64
CA TYR A 82 8.59 17.61 15.64
C TYR A 82 7.89 18.75 14.88
N TYR A 83 6.70 18.49 14.33
CA TYR A 83 5.97 19.45 13.50
C TYR A 83 5.13 20.46 14.30
N LYS A 84 4.96 20.27 15.63
CA LYS A 84 4.16 21.14 16.51
C LYS A 84 2.74 21.38 15.99
N MET A 85 2.11 20.33 15.47
CA MET A 85 0.72 20.36 14.99
C MET A 85 0.03 19.00 15.21
N LYS A 86 -1.30 19.01 15.17
CA LYS A 86 -2.10 17.79 15.35
C LYS A 86 -1.75 16.73 14.32
N VAL A 87 -1.51 15.49 14.78
CA VAL A 87 -1.16 14.34 13.93
C VAL A 87 -2.24 14.07 12.89
N ALA A 88 -3.52 14.15 13.25
CA ALA A 88 -4.64 13.99 12.31
C ALA A 88 -4.56 14.99 11.13
N LYS A 89 -4.15 16.24 11.38
CA LYS A 89 -3.94 17.24 10.32
C LYS A 89 -2.75 16.90 9.45
N LEU A 90 -1.64 16.44 10.03
CA LEU A 90 -0.47 15.98 9.27
C LEU A 90 -0.83 14.83 8.31
N ILE A 91 -1.55 13.84 8.83
CA ILE A 91 -2.02 12.70 8.03
C ILE A 91 -2.90 13.20 6.88
N GLY A 92 -3.88 14.07 7.15
CA GLY A 92 -4.77 14.62 6.12
C GLY A 92 -4.02 15.37 5.01
N GLN A 93 -2.98 16.13 5.36
CA GLN A 93 -2.16 16.86 4.37
C GLN A 93 -1.30 15.95 3.50
N ARG A 94 -0.91 14.76 4.00
CA ARG A 94 -0.02 13.80 3.35
C ARG A 94 -0.77 12.66 2.65
N LEU A 95 -2.10 12.60 2.79
CA LEU A 95 -2.92 11.53 2.27
C LEU A 95 -3.03 11.56 0.74
N GLU A 96 -3.27 12.75 0.16
CA GLU A 96 -3.44 12.93 -1.28
C GLU A 96 -2.24 12.38 -2.08
N PRO A 97 -0.97 12.75 -1.79
CA PRO A 97 0.18 12.22 -2.53
C PRO A 97 0.31 10.70 -2.48
N THR A 98 0.11 10.11 -1.30
CA THR A 98 0.19 8.66 -1.12
C THR A 98 -0.91 7.93 -1.88
N LEU A 99 -2.16 8.39 -1.80
CA LEU A 99 -3.27 7.78 -2.51
C LEU A 99 -3.13 7.94 -4.03
N ALA A 100 -2.68 9.11 -4.49
CA ALA A 100 -2.44 9.36 -5.90
C ALA A 100 -1.36 8.42 -6.46
N LEU A 101 -0.21 8.31 -5.78
CA LEU A 101 0.86 7.39 -6.15
C LEU A 101 0.38 5.93 -6.16
N ALA A 102 -0.29 5.49 -5.10
CA ALA A 102 -0.79 4.12 -4.99
C ALA A 102 -1.80 3.79 -6.08
N THR A 103 -2.76 4.70 -6.33
CA THR A 103 -3.81 4.51 -7.35
C THR A 103 -3.20 4.43 -8.76
N LEU A 104 -2.33 5.37 -9.12
CA LEU A 104 -1.66 5.35 -10.43
C LEU A 104 -0.80 4.10 -10.60
N THR A 105 -0.07 3.70 -9.56
CA THR A 105 0.76 2.49 -9.60
C THR A 105 -0.07 1.24 -9.87
N ILE A 106 -1.16 1.02 -9.12
CA ILE A 106 -1.97 -0.19 -9.27
C ILE A 106 -2.73 -0.21 -10.59
N VAL A 107 -3.29 0.93 -11.01
CA VAL A 107 -3.98 1.06 -12.29
C VAL A 107 -3.02 0.74 -13.43
N PHE A 108 -1.84 1.35 -13.44
CA PHE A 108 -0.82 1.07 -14.45
C PHE A 108 -0.36 -0.39 -14.40
N ALA A 109 -0.10 -0.93 -13.20
CA ALA A 109 0.31 -2.32 -13.04
C ALA A 109 -0.73 -3.29 -13.60
N VAL A 110 -2.02 -3.10 -13.29
CA VAL A 110 -3.11 -3.97 -13.76
C VAL A 110 -3.31 -3.85 -15.28
N LEU A 111 -3.33 -2.62 -15.81
CA LEU A 111 -3.51 -2.37 -17.25
C LEU A 111 -2.37 -2.99 -18.10
N VAL A 112 -1.17 -3.09 -17.56
CA VAL A 112 -0.04 -3.70 -18.25
C VAL A 112 0.03 -5.21 -17.99
N SER A 113 -0.07 -5.64 -16.74
CA SER A 113 0.19 -7.02 -16.34
C SER A 113 -0.87 -8.02 -16.83
N VAL A 114 -2.15 -7.64 -16.76
CA VAL A 114 -3.24 -8.56 -17.14
C VAL A 114 -3.18 -8.89 -18.65
N PRO A 115 -3.08 -7.92 -19.58
CA PRO A 115 -2.89 -8.24 -20.99
C PRO A 115 -1.62 -9.05 -21.26
N LEU A 116 -0.49 -8.68 -20.62
CA LEU A 116 0.77 -9.42 -20.80
C LEU A 116 0.65 -10.87 -20.32
N GLY A 117 0.01 -11.10 -19.17
CA GLY A 117 -0.24 -12.44 -18.64
C GLY A 117 -1.14 -13.30 -19.55
N VAL A 118 -2.21 -12.70 -20.08
CA VAL A 118 -3.12 -13.37 -21.03
C VAL A 118 -2.39 -13.75 -22.33
N ILE A 119 -1.61 -12.82 -22.89
CA ILE A 119 -0.81 -13.08 -24.13
C ILE A 119 0.23 -14.17 -23.88
N ALA A 120 0.89 -14.16 -22.72
CA ALA A 120 1.86 -15.19 -22.36
C ALA A 120 1.21 -16.58 -22.19
N ALA A 121 0.00 -16.65 -21.60
CA ALA A 121 -0.77 -17.89 -21.52
C ALA A 121 -1.18 -18.40 -22.89
N TRP A 122 -1.65 -17.51 -23.77
CA TRP A 122 -2.03 -17.86 -25.14
C TRP A 122 -0.84 -18.37 -25.96
N ARG A 123 0.35 -17.75 -25.79
CA ARG A 123 1.59 -18.14 -26.48
C ARG A 123 2.50 -19.00 -25.60
N PHE A 124 1.90 -19.86 -24.79
CA PHE A 124 2.63 -20.71 -23.84
C PHE A 124 3.81 -21.45 -24.47
N GLY A 125 4.96 -21.44 -23.81
CA GLY A 125 6.21 -22.03 -24.24
C GLY A 125 6.95 -21.24 -25.34
N GLY A 126 6.35 -20.16 -25.88
CA GLY A 126 6.96 -19.28 -26.87
C GLY A 126 7.99 -18.33 -26.26
N TRP A 127 8.68 -17.55 -27.13
CA TRP A 127 9.68 -16.59 -26.71
C TRP A 127 9.10 -15.47 -25.80
N PHE A 128 7.88 -15.01 -26.09
CA PHE A 128 7.20 -13.98 -25.32
C PHE A 128 6.91 -14.44 -23.88
N ASP A 129 6.43 -15.67 -23.74
CA ASP A 129 6.18 -16.29 -22.45
C ASP A 129 7.47 -16.38 -21.62
N ARG A 130 8.55 -16.87 -22.23
CA ARG A 130 9.87 -16.96 -21.58
C ARG A 130 10.42 -15.59 -21.20
N ALA A 131 10.26 -14.58 -22.07
CA ALA A 131 10.70 -13.21 -21.80
C ALA A 131 9.92 -12.60 -20.63
N LEU A 132 8.59 -12.79 -20.58
CA LEU A 132 7.77 -12.31 -19.46
C LEU A 132 8.15 -12.99 -18.13
N MET A 133 8.43 -14.30 -18.18
CA MET A 133 8.89 -15.00 -16.96
C MET A 133 10.27 -14.51 -16.52
N GLY A 134 11.21 -14.28 -17.44
CA GLY A 134 12.50 -13.66 -17.16
C GLY A 134 12.37 -12.25 -16.57
N PHE A 135 11.51 -11.40 -17.16
CA PHE A 135 11.18 -10.09 -16.62
C PHE A 135 10.60 -10.19 -15.20
N SER A 136 9.71 -11.16 -14.94
CA SER A 136 9.14 -11.35 -13.62
C SER A 136 10.20 -11.70 -12.58
N VAL A 137 11.18 -12.53 -12.92
CA VAL A 137 12.31 -12.85 -12.02
C VAL A 137 13.14 -11.61 -11.75
N LEU A 138 13.51 -10.84 -12.78
CA LEU A 138 14.29 -9.62 -12.66
C LEU A 138 13.54 -8.54 -11.84
N GLY A 139 12.23 -8.38 -12.08
CA GLY A 139 11.40 -7.39 -11.39
C GLY A 139 11.31 -7.62 -9.87
N PHE A 140 11.43 -8.86 -9.42
CA PHE A 140 11.53 -9.18 -7.98
C PHE A 140 12.96 -9.05 -7.43
N SER A 141 13.98 -9.23 -8.28
CA SER A 141 15.37 -9.27 -7.83
C SER A 141 15.97 -7.87 -7.65
N VAL A 142 15.48 -6.88 -8.40
CA VAL A 142 16.01 -5.52 -8.34
C VAL A 142 15.30 -4.71 -7.27
N PRO A 143 16.02 -4.17 -6.26
CA PRO A 143 15.43 -3.29 -5.27
C PRO A 143 14.79 -2.05 -5.91
N VAL A 144 13.60 -1.66 -5.45
CA VAL A 144 12.83 -0.53 -6.00
C VAL A 144 13.64 0.77 -6.06
N PHE A 145 14.44 1.07 -5.02
CA PHE A 145 15.25 2.29 -5.00
C PHE A 145 16.36 2.29 -6.06
N VAL A 146 16.95 1.12 -6.38
CA VAL A 146 17.95 1.00 -7.46
C VAL A 146 17.30 1.31 -8.80
N LEU A 147 16.12 0.72 -9.06
CA LEU A 147 15.36 1.01 -10.27
C LEU A 147 14.97 2.49 -10.34
N ALA A 148 14.56 3.08 -9.21
CA ALA A 148 14.22 4.49 -9.12
C ALA A 148 15.39 5.38 -9.58
N TYR A 149 16.59 5.17 -9.03
CA TYR A 149 17.77 5.97 -9.41
C TYR A 149 18.18 5.76 -10.87
N ILE A 150 18.08 4.53 -11.40
CA ILE A 150 18.34 4.26 -12.82
C ILE A 150 17.37 5.03 -13.70
N LEU A 151 16.07 4.99 -13.38
CA LEU A 151 15.04 5.68 -14.15
C LEU A 151 15.16 7.21 -14.03
N ILE A 152 15.45 7.74 -12.85
CA ILE A 152 15.75 9.17 -12.66
C ILE A 152 16.93 9.58 -13.54
N TYR A 153 18.02 8.81 -13.52
CA TYR A 153 19.21 9.12 -14.32
C TYR A 153 18.92 9.11 -15.81
N LEU A 154 18.24 8.07 -16.30
CA LEU A 154 17.98 7.92 -17.74
C LEU A 154 16.89 8.89 -18.22
N VAL A 155 15.72 8.90 -17.56
CA VAL A 155 14.52 9.59 -18.05
C VAL A 155 14.53 11.07 -17.69
N SER A 156 14.93 11.39 -16.44
CA SER A 156 14.89 12.78 -15.98
C SER A 156 16.18 13.54 -16.30
N LEU A 157 17.37 12.98 -15.99
CA LEU A 157 18.62 13.72 -16.14
C LEU A 157 19.16 13.65 -17.56
N LYS A 158 19.19 12.47 -18.21
CA LYS A 158 19.71 12.36 -19.57
C LYS A 158 18.72 12.82 -20.65
N MET A 159 17.45 12.37 -20.53
CA MET A 159 16.44 12.65 -21.56
C MET A 159 15.65 13.94 -21.28
N GLY A 160 15.64 14.46 -20.05
CA GLY A 160 14.90 15.68 -19.68
C GLY A 160 13.37 15.58 -19.80
N LEU A 161 12.81 14.35 -19.81
CA LEU A 161 11.39 14.15 -20.12
C LEU A 161 10.48 14.39 -18.93
N LEU A 162 10.88 13.95 -17.73
CA LEU A 162 10.08 13.98 -16.50
C LEU A 162 10.86 14.63 -15.35
N PRO A 163 10.16 15.21 -14.36
CA PRO A 163 10.80 15.77 -13.17
C PRO A 163 11.61 14.72 -12.41
N VAL A 164 12.70 15.13 -11.77
CA VAL A 164 13.54 14.28 -10.93
C VAL A 164 12.85 13.95 -9.63
N GLN A 165 12.24 14.96 -8.99
CA GLN A 165 11.65 14.89 -7.66
C GLN A 165 10.49 15.87 -7.50
N GLY A 166 9.75 15.73 -6.42
CA GLY A 166 8.68 16.64 -6.03
C GLY A 166 7.29 16.12 -6.33
N TYR A 167 6.31 16.92 -5.98
CA TYR A 167 4.89 16.61 -6.15
C TYR A 167 4.13 17.89 -6.46
N GLN A 168 3.16 17.80 -7.36
CA GLN A 168 2.19 18.87 -7.62
C GLN A 168 0.79 18.31 -7.29
N ARG A 169 -0.05 19.11 -6.61
CA ARG A 169 -1.41 18.68 -6.28
C ARG A 169 -2.28 18.67 -7.52
N ILE A 170 -3.29 17.81 -7.53
CA ILE A 170 -4.25 17.74 -8.64
C ILE A 170 -4.99 19.09 -8.83
N GLY A 171 -5.20 19.84 -7.74
CA GLY A 171 -5.79 21.17 -7.75
C GLY A 171 -4.94 22.25 -8.45
N ASP A 172 -3.62 22.04 -8.54
CA ASP A 172 -2.70 22.96 -9.20
C ASP A 172 -2.59 22.72 -10.72
N GLY A 173 -3.26 21.67 -11.22
CA GLY A 173 -3.33 21.30 -12.61
C GLY A 173 -3.06 19.83 -12.87
N PHE A 174 -3.91 19.21 -13.71
CA PHE A 174 -3.82 17.77 -13.99
C PHE A 174 -2.49 17.34 -14.64
N TRP A 175 -1.97 18.12 -15.59
CA TRP A 175 -0.74 17.75 -16.30
C TRP A 175 0.51 17.87 -15.43
N PRO A 176 0.75 18.96 -14.67
CA PRO A 176 1.82 19.01 -13.69
C PRO A 176 1.76 17.89 -12.65
N PHE A 177 0.55 17.61 -12.11
CA PHE A 177 0.31 16.50 -11.20
C PHE A 177 0.76 15.16 -11.81
N LEU A 178 0.28 14.83 -13.01
CA LEU A 178 0.58 13.56 -13.67
C LEU A 178 2.08 13.41 -13.98
N ARG A 179 2.75 14.46 -14.48
CA ARG A 179 4.18 14.43 -14.79
C ARG A 179 5.06 14.08 -13.60
N HIS A 180 4.70 14.52 -12.38
CA HIS A 180 5.46 14.21 -11.18
C HIS A 180 5.21 12.78 -10.69
N LEU A 181 4.10 12.16 -11.06
CA LEU A 181 3.72 10.83 -10.61
C LEU A 181 4.03 9.70 -11.60
N ILE A 182 4.19 9.99 -12.90
CA ILE A 182 4.48 8.95 -13.91
C ILE A 182 5.71 8.14 -13.52
N LEU A 183 6.85 8.79 -13.29
CA LEU A 183 8.11 8.09 -13.04
C LEU A 183 8.09 7.28 -11.73
N PRO A 184 7.64 7.85 -10.59
CA PRO A 184 7.44 7.09 -9.36
C PRO A 184 6.48 5.91 -9.52
N SER A 185 5.34 6.10 -10.21
CA SER A 185 4.35 5.05 -10.43
C SER A 185 4.89 3.93 -11.31
N VAL A 186 5.59 4.25 -12.40
CA VAL A 186 6.25 3.25 -13.26
C VAL A 186 7.29 2.47 -12.47
N THR A 187 8.14 3.15 -11.71
CA THR A 187 9.16 2.52 -10.87
C THR A 187 8.55 1.51 -9.91
N LEU A 188 7.53 1.94 -9.16
CA LEU A 188 6.89 1.11 -8.16
C LEU A 188 6.07 -0.02 -8.79
N SER A 189 5.50 0.19 -9.99
CA SER A 189 4.66 -0.80 -10.68
C SER A 189 5.42 -2.02 -11.19
N VAL A 190 6.73 -1.94 -11.42
CA VAL A 190 7.51 -3.07 -12.01
C VAL A 190 7.35 -4.35 -11.21
N ILE A 191 7.45 -4.28 -9.88
CA ILE A 191 7.29 -5.45 -9.00
C ILE A 191 5.85 -6.01 -9.06
N TYR A 192 4.83 -5.14 -9.15
CA TYR A 192 3.43 -5.54 -9.22
C TYR A 192 3.08 -6.11 -10.60
N ILE A 193 3.63 -5.54 -11.68
CA ILE A 193 3.51 -6.10 -13.03
C ILE A 193 4.09 -7.52 -13.04
N ALA A 194 5.27 -7.72 -12.48
CA ALA A 194 5.91 -9.03 -12.39
C ALA A 194 5.04 -10.05 -11.64
N LEU A 195 4.46 -9.63 -10.51
CA LEU A 195 3.59 -10.47 -9.68
C LEU A 195 2.27 -10.82 -10.40
N ILE A 196 1.54 -9.80 -10.82
CA ILE A 196 0.19 -9.95 -11.38
C ILE A 196 0.26 -10.68 -12.74
N ALA A 197 1.22 -10.34 -13.62
CA ALA A 197 1.36 -11.00 -14.91
C ALA A 197 1.66 -12.50 -14.79
N ARG A 198 2.50 -12.88 -13.83
CA ARG A 198 2.81 -14.29 -13.58
C ARG A 198 1.59 -15.07 -13.09
N VAL A 199 0.82 -14.53 -12.16
CA VAL A 199 -0.40 -15.19 -11.67
C VAL A 199 -1.47 -15.21 -12.75
N THR A 200 -1.67 -14.08 -13.46
CA THR A 200 -2.61 -14.03 -14.61
C THR A 200 -2.28 -15.09 -15.64
N ARG A 201 -0.99 -15.21 -16.02
CA ARG A 201 -0.56 -16.25 -16.96
C ARG A 201 -0.90 -17.65 -16.45
N ALA A 202 -0.57 -17.98 -15.22
CA ALA A 202 -0.81 -19.30 -14.65
C ALA A 202 -2.32 -19.62 -14.61
N SER A 203 -3.14 -18.73 -14.11
CA SER A 203 -4.59 -18.92 -13.96
C SER A 203 -5.31 -18.98 -15.31
N VAL A 204 -4.91 -18.14 -16.27
CA VAL A 204 -5.48 -18.20 -17.64
C VAL A 204 -5.05 -19.49 -18.35
N LEU A 205 -3.80 -19.95 -18.19
CA LEU A 205 -3.33 -21.18 -18.78
C LEU A 205 -4.10 -22.39 -18.25
N GLU A 206 -4.36 -22.44 -16.93
CA GLU A 206 -5.18 -23.46 -16.30
C GLU A 206 -6.60 -23.45 -16.88
N ALA A 207 -7.24 -22.28 -16.92
CA ALA A 207 -8.58 -22.11 -17.49
C ALA A 207 -8.64 -22.57 -18.98
N LEU A 208 -7.60 -22.30 -19.78
CA LEU A 208 -7.54 -22.68 -21.18
C LEU A 208 -7.38 -24.21 -21.39
N GLY A 209 -6.99 -24.95 -20.36
CA GLY A 209 -6.91 -26.42 -20.35
C GLY A 209 -8.25 -27.14 -20.19
N GLU A 210 -9.30 -26.44 -19.75
CA GLU A 210 -10.59 -26.99 -19.38
C GLU A 210 -11.45 -27.41 -20.59
N ASP A 211 -12.32 -28.41 -20.39
CA ASP A 211 -13.15 -28.98 -21.47
C ASP A 211 -14.18 -27.99 -22.06
N TYR A 212 -14.64 -27.02 -21.27
CA TYR A 212 -15.54 -25.98 -21.80
C TYR A 212 -14.86 -25.06 -22.83
N ILE A 213 -13.53 -24.90 -22.75
CA ILE A 213 -12.75 -24.17 -23.77
C ILE A 213 -12.69 -24.96 -25.07
N ARG A 214 -12.50 -26.29 -24.98
CA ARG A 214 -12.56 -27.15 -26.17
C ARG A 214 -13.91 -27.08 -26.85
N THR A 215 -14.98 -27.09 -26.06
CA THR A 215 -16.36 -26.94 -26.57
C THR A 215 -16.56 -25.57 -27.23
N ALA A 216 -16.03 -24.49 -26.63
CA ALA A 216 -16.14 -23.13 -27.17
C ALA A 216 -15.44 -23.03 -28.55
N ARG A 217 -14.23 -23.62 -28.69
CA ARG A 217 -13.49 -23.69 -29.94
C ARG A 217 -14.20 -24.56 -30.98
N ALA A 218 -14.76 -25.70 -30.57
CA ALA A 218 -15.55 -26.57 -31.46
C ALA A 218 -16.81 -25.88 -32.01
N LYS A 219 -17.39 -24.95 -31.29
CA LYS A 219 -18.50 -24.09 -31.74
C LYS A 219 -18.06 -22.94 -32.65
N GLY A 220 -16.78 -22.85 -33.03
CA GLY A 220 -16.25 -21.84 -33.95
C GLY A 220 -16.08 -20.44 -33.33
N LEU A 221 -16.01 -20.31 -32.00
CA LEU A 221 -15.76 -19.02 -31.37
C LEU A 221 -14.36 -18.49 -31.72
N PRO A 222 -14.21 -17.22 -32.09
CA PRO A 222 -12.91 -16.62 -32.35
C PRO A 222 -12.02 -16.64 -31.11
N GLU A 223 -10.73 -16.87 -31.27
CA GLU A 223 -9.78 -17.08 -30.19
C GLU A 223 -9.75 -15.93 -29.19
N PHE A 224 -9.87 -14.68 -29.65
CA PHE A 224 -9.96 -13.52 -28.75
C PHE A 224 -11.15 -13.62 -27.77
N ARG A 225 -12.31 -14.09 -28.25
CA ARG A 225 -13.50 -14.29 -27.42
C ARG A 225 -13.31 -15.45 -26.44
N VAL A 226 -12.62 -16.51 -26.87
CA VAL A 226 -12.26 -17.63 -26.00
C VAL A 226 -11.33 -17.14 -24.88
N LEU A 227 -10.29 -16.37 -25.21
CA LEU A 227 -9.33 -15.84 -24.24
C LEU A 227 -9.98 -14.90 -23.23
N VAL A 228 -10.74 -13.90 -23.69
CA VAL A 228 -11.27 -12.85 -22.80
C VAL A 228 -12.50 -13.33 -22.05
N ARG A 229 -13.50 -13.91 -22.74
CA ARG A 229 -14.79 -14.26 -22.15
C ARG A 229 -14.79 -15.60 -21.41
N HIS A 230 -13.97 -16.54 -21.82
CA HIS A 230 -13.93 -17.88 -21.22
C HIS A 230 -12.66 -18.13 -20.42
N GLY A 231 -11.48 -17.72 -20.89
CA GLY A 231 -10.22 -17.87 -20.16
C GLY A 231 -10.09 -16.88 -19.02
N LEU A 232 -10.00 -15.57 -19.35
CA LEU A 232 -9.76 -14.52 -18.36
C LEU A 232 -10.92 -14.40 -17.35
N ALA A 233 -12.17 -14.48 -17.79
CA ALA A 233 -13.30 -14.38 -16.88
C ALA A 233 -13.33 -15.49 -15.82
N ASN A 234 -12.93 -16.71 -16.17
CA ASN A 234 -12.84 -17.82 -15.20
C ASN A 234 -11.57 -17.77 -14.35
N ALA A 235 -10.53 -17.07 -14.80
CA ALA A 235 -9.31 -16.80 -14.06
C ALA A 235 -9.44 -15.54 -13.15
N ALA A 236 -10.59 -14.86 -13.11
CA ALA A 236 -10.74 -13.56 -12.45
C ALA A 236 -10.47 -13.62 -10.95
N VAL A 237 -10.92 -14.66 -10.25
CA VAL A 237 -10.78 -14.77 -8.78
C VAL A 237 -9.30 -14.77 -8.36
N PRO A 238 -8.41 -15.65 -8.86
CA PRO A 238 -6.99 -15.59 -8.55
C PRO A 238 -6.33 -14.27 -8.93
N ILE A 239 -6.74 -13.67 -10.06
CA ILE A 239 -6.18 -12.39 -10.53
C ILE A 239 -6.56 -11.26 -9.58
N VAL A 240 -7.83 -11.15 -9.18
CA VAL A 240 -8.27 -10.12 -8.23
C VAL A 240 -7.64 -10.34 -6.86
N THR A 241 -7.46 -11.59 -6.44
CA THR A 241 -6.75 -11.93 -5.21
C THR A 241 -5.33 -11.39 -5.22
N VAL A 242 -4.57 -11.63 -6.28
CA VAL A 242 -3.18 -11.14 -6.36
C VAL A 242 -3.11 -9.62 -6.51
N ILE A 243 -4.07 -8.99 -7.18
CA ILE A 243 -4.18 -7.52 -7.20
C ILE A 243 -4.40 -6.98 -5.79
N GLY A 244 -5.29 -7.61 -5.03
CA GLY A 244 -5.55 -7.25 -3.63
C GLY A 244 -4.31 -7.39 -2.74
N ILE A 245 -3.58 -8.48 -2.85
CA ILE A 245 -2.27 -8.67 -2.19
C ILE A 245 -1.29 -7.57 -2.63
N GLY A 246 -1.25 -7.24 -3.91
CA GLY A 246 -0.43 -6.15 -4.45
C GLY A 246 -0.77 -4.80 -3.81
N ILE A 247 -2.05 -4.46 -3.67
CA ILE A 247 -2.50 -3.22 -3.02
C ILE A 247 -2.06 -3.19 -1.55
N ALA A 248 -2.17 -4.31 -0.84
CA ALA A 248 -1.71 -4.42 0.53
C ALA A 248 -0.18 -4.21 0.67
N LEU A 249 0.61 -4.79 -0.24
CA LEU A 249 2.06 -4.64 -0.28
C LEU A 249 2.50 -3.23 -0.71
N LEU A 250 1.64 -2.47 -1.42
CA LEU A 250 1.94 -1.08 -1.82
C LEU A 250 2.23 -0.19 -0.61
N ILE A 251 1.60 -0.43 0.54
CA ILE A 251 1.82 0.36 1.76
C ILE A 251 3.32 0.41 2.11
N GLY A 252 4.02 -0.73 2.05
CA GLY A 252 5.47 -0.78 2.30
C GLY A 252 6.31 -0.17 1.16
N GLY A 253 5.93 -0.44 -0.10
CA GLY A 253 6.67 0.04 -1.28
C GLY A 253 6.58 1.55 -1.49
N VAL A 254 5.46 2.15 -1.14
CA VAL A 254 5.24 3.60 -1.22
C VAL A 254 6.23 4.38 -0.35
N VAL A 255 6.58 3.88 0.84
CA VAL A 255 7.52 4.54 1.77
C VAL A 255 8.86 4.84 1.10
N VAL A 256 9.44 3.82 0.45
CA VAL A 256 10.74 3.96 -0.24
C VAL A 256 10.63 4.89 -1.44
N THR A 257 9.59 4.73 -2.24
CA THR A 257 9.38 5.53 -3.46
C THR A 257 9.14 7.00 -3.13
N GLU A 258 8.30 7.31 -2.13
CA GLU A 258 8.07 8.69 -1.68
C GLU A 258 9.36 9.35 -1.18
N SER A 259 10.21 8.60 -0.48
CA SER A 259 11.48 9.12 0.02
C SER A 259 12.46 9.42 -1.12
N VAL A 260 12.61 8.52 -2.10
CA VAL A 260 13.53 8.71 -3.24
C VAL A 260 13.09 9.85 -4.15
N TYR A 261 11.79 9.94 -4.45
CA TYR A 261 11.23 10.97 -5.33
C TYR A 261 10.84 12.26 -4.60
N ALA A 262 11.14 12.37 -3.29
CA ALA A 262 10.79 13.51 -2.44
C ALA A 262 9.29 13.88 -2.48
N ILE A 263 8.42 12.87 -2.60
CA ILE A 263 6.97 13.05 -2.55
C ILE A 263 6.54 13.25 -1.10
N PRO A 264 5.78 14.32 -0.76
CA PRO A 264 5.37 14.60 0.61
C PRO A 264 4.17 13.74 1.03
N GLY A 265 4.32 12.42 1.06
CA GLY A 265 3.28 11.47 1.43
C GLY A 265 3.41 10.93 2.85
N LEU A 266 2.52 9.96 3.19
CA LEU A 266 2.48 9.31 4.51
C LEU A 266 3.68 8.40 4.76
N GLY A 267 4.19 7.73 3.72
CA GLY A 267 5.37 6.90 3.83
C GLY A 267 6.61 7.70 4.21
N ARG A 268 6.84 8.83 3.54
CA ARG A 268 7.93 9.75 3.89
C ARG A 268 7.72 10.35 5.27
N LEU A 269 6.48 10.74 5.63
CA LEU A 269 6.16 11.22 6.96
C LEU A 269 6.54 10.19 8.03
N THR A 270 6.33 8.89 7.77
CA THR A 270 6.75 7.82 8.69
C THR A 270 8.26 7.81 8.89
N VAL A 271 9.04 7.89 7.82
CA VAL A 271 10.51 7.93 7.89
C VAL A 271 10.98 9.16 8.67
N ASP A 272 10.47 10.34 8.32
CA ASP A 272 10.83 11.60 8.98
C ASP A 272 10.49 11.55 10.49
N ALA A 273 9.31 11.01 10.85
CA ALA A 273 8.89 10.85 12.24
C ALA A 273 9.77 9.87 13.02
N VAL A 274 10.20 8.76 12.40
CA VAL A 274 11.11 7.79 13.03
C VAL A 274 12.48 8.42 13.30
N LEU A 275 13.03 9.14 12.33
CA LEU A 275 14.32 9.83 12.48
C LEU A 275 14.26 10.93 13.54
N ALA A 276 13.12 11.64 13.62
CA ALA A 276 12.89 12.69 14.62
C ALA A 276 12.43 12.15 15.98
N ARG A 277 12.22 10.83 16.14
CA ARG A 277 11.63 10.21 17.35
C ARG A 277 10.27 10.81 17.74
N ASP A 278 9.49 11.20 16.74
CA ASP A 278 8.16 11.79 16.92
C ASP A 278 7.10 10.68 17.10
N PHE A 279 7.05 10.15 18.31
CA PHE A 279 6.21 8.99 18.63
C PHE A 279 4.71 9.19 18.35
N PRO A 280 4.08 10.35 18.67
CA PRO A 280 2.67 10.53 18.32
C PRO A 280 2.41 10.41 16.82
N THR A 281 3.28 10.98 16.00
CA THR A 281 3.18 10.87 14.54
C THR A 281 3.40 9.43 14.06
N ILE A 282 4.40 8.72 14.60
CA ILE A 282 4.64 7.31 14.27
C ILE A 282 3.41 6.46 14.62
N GLN A 283 2.88 6.61 15.84
CA GLN A 283 1.69 5.89 16.29
C GLN A 283 0.48 6.18 15.42
N GLY A 284 0.20 7.45 15.13
CA GLY A 284 -0.93 7.85 14.29
C GLY A 284 -0.86 7.32 12.88
N VAL A 285 0.33 7.36 12.26
CA VAL A 285 0.51 6.85 10.87
C VAL A 285 0.43 5.33 10.80
N ILE A 286 1.01 4.60 11.78
CA ILE A 286 0.90 3.13 11.84
C ILE A 286 -0.57 2.71 12.02
N LEU A 287 -1.31 3.37 12.93
CA LEU A 287 -2.73 3.11 13.12
C LEU A 287 -3.54 3.38 11.85
N PHE A 288 -3.25 4.50 11.17
CA PHE A 288 -3.89 4.85 9.90
C PHE A 288 -3.63 3.77 8.83
N PHE A 289 -2.39 3.35 8.63
CA PHE A 289 -2.06 2.29 7.68
C PHE A 289 -2.70 0.95 8.06
N SER A 290 -2.74 0.62 9.34
CA SER A 290 -3.39 -0.61 9.81
C SER A 290 -4.90 -0.60 9.54
N PHE A 291 -5.55 0.53 9.79
CA PHE A 291 -6.97 0.72 9.47
C PHE A 291 -7.21 0.64 7.96
N ALA A 292 -6.39 1.33 7.15
CA ALA A 292 -6.46 1.28 5.69
C ALA A 292 -6.27 -0.15 5.17
N TYR A 293 -5.31 -0.90 5.72
CA TYR A 293 -5.07 -2.30 5.37
C TYR A 293 -6.29 -3.19 5.66
N VAL A 294 -6.89 -3.04 6.84
CA VAL A 294 -8.11 -3.77 7.23
C VAL A 294 -9.27 -3.45 6.30
N LEU A 295 -9.46 -2.15 5.97
CA LEU A 295 -10.50 -1.72 5.04
C LEU A 295 -10.28 -2.29 3.63
N LEU A 296 -9.05 -2.28 3.14
CA LEU A 296 -8.69 -2.86 1.84
C LEU A 296 -8.97 -4.36 1.80
N ASN A 297 -8.60 -5.11 2.83
CA ASN A 297 -8.90 -6.54 2.90
C ASN A 297 -10.41 -6.81 2.88
N LEU A 298 -11.19 -6.00 3.61
CA LEU A 298 -12.65 -6.09 3.57
C LEU A 298 -13.22 -5.83 2.17
N LEU A 299 -12.70 -4.82 1.45
CA LEU A 299 -13.11 -4.53 0.07
C LEU A 299 -12.73 -5.67 -0.90
N ILE A 300 -11.57 -6.30 -0.71
CA ILE A 300 -11.16 -7.47 -1.48
C ILE A 300 -12.11 -8.65 -1.20
N ASP A 301 -12.40 -8.94 0.06
CA ASP A 301 -13.35 -10.00 0.44
C ASP A 301 -14.75 -9.76 -0.17
N LEU A 302 -15.21 -8.52 -0.17
CA LEU A 302 -16.48 -8.16 -0.82
C LEU A 302 -16.42 -8.36 -2.35
N SER A 303 -15.28 -8.10 -2.97
CA SER A 303 -15.13 -8.29 -4.42
C SER A 303 -15.32 -9.74 -4.85
N TYR A 304 -14.96 -10.70 -4.01
CA TYR A 304 -15.17 -12.13 -4.30
C TYR A 304 -16.64 -12.50 -4.41
N VAL A 305 -17.51 -11.88 -3.62
CA VAL A 305 -18.97 -12.13 -3.67
C VAL A 305 -19.57 -11.73 -5.03
N PHE A 306 -18.99 -10.68 -5.67
CA PHE A 306 -19.41 -10.23 -7.00
C PHE A 306 -18.79 -11.05 -8.13
N LEU A 307 -17.61 -11.60 -7.94
CA LEU A 307 -16.86 -12.33 -8.97
C LEU A 307 -17.24 -13.80 -9.04
N ASP A 308 -17.56 -14.43 -7.92
CA ASP A 308 -17.97 -15.84 -7.87
C ASP A 308 -19.35 -16.01 -7.22
N PRO A 309 -20.44 -16.10 -8.04
CA PRO A 309 -21.79 -16.31 -7.53
C PRO A 309 -21.97 -17.64 -6.77
N ARG A 310 -20.99 -18.56 -6.84
CA ARG A 310 -21.03 -19.86 -6.13
C ARG A 310 -20.68 -19.71 -4.66
N ILE A 311 -20.02 -18.62 -4.29
CA ILE A 311 -19.72 -18.27 -2.88
C ILE A 311 -21.04 -17.75 -2.28
N ARG A 312 -21.93 -18.67 -1.89
CA ARG A 312 -23.13 -18.37 -1.10
C ARG A 312 -22.79 -18.68 0.35
N TYR A 313 -22.82 -17.65 1.17
CA TYR A 313 -22.69 -17.77 2.62
C TYR A 313 -24.07 -17.66 3.29
#